data_bf00c2f0416c8bfb7a05dcebcee623ee
#
_entry.id   bf00c2f0416c8bfb7a05dcebcee623ee
#
_cell.length_a   1.000
_cell.length_b   1.000
_cell.length_c   1.000
_cell.angle_alpha   90.00
_cell.angle_beta   90.00
_cell.angle_gamma   90.00
#
_symmetry.space_group_name_H-M   'P 1'
#
loop_
_entity.id
_entity.type
_entity.pdbx_description
1 polymer ?
#
loop_
_entity_poly.entity_id
_entity_poly.type
_entity_poly.pdbx_seq_one_letter_code
_entity_poly.pdbx_strand_id
1 'polypeptide(L)'
;MTSSRISSFIFTLLFLCFWLLPNASFASIPVQLIQGDSVKLEQFKIGYFVDTTEKMPFEKVKQQTFQTTENRVSLGTNKRTAWLKINLENANSTATNIYLHHPYAYHNKAVELYEVVDGKLIRERQLRLDDKETLHWMYRGSAVFEIALQPQQHKTIYIKNLVYSHQWLALNLYDKNQSKRALLSQFTDIALLVGMLLALIIYNFLLFFSSRLKEHLFYACYLVCGGYWIALSYGLFADLFEAYGSSTFQGHLALGGIPIFLLLFMMTIFETKKNYPIEHWALLATLSLLIGDFFYGLIDIVGSLKNATTLASIMMAITLSVTISMLIRKHPLALFFLLGHGLFVIFSTLAVLFYKGSLEFNYINSHGVGIGIMLEALVLSLIIAYRIRTIESLKANQIDLQILASTDPLTKLFNRRHFNIAANHLLEKIKLSRQPASIAIIDIDHFKKINDTYGHALGDKALK
;
A
#
# COMPACT_ATOMS: atom_id res chain seq x y z
N MET A 1 -3.12 24.26 -31.47
CA MET A 1 -4.10 23.20 -31.83
C MET A 1 -3.95 21.89 -31.02
N THR A 2 -3.36 21.92 -29.82
CA THR A 2 -3.05 20.70 -29.03
C THR A 2 -3.83 20.59 -27.71
N SER A 3 -4.45 21.68 -27.22
CA SER A 3 -5.17 21.67 -25.94
C SER A 3 -6.59 21.08 -26.02
N SER A 4 -7.27 21.18 -27.16
CA SER A 4 -8.65 20.67 -27.33
C SER A 4 -8.76 19.16 -27.49
N ARG A 5 -7.71 18.50 -27.97
CA ARG A 5 -7.68 17.03 -28.13
C ARG A 5 -7.45 16.28 -26.81
N ILE A 6 -6.73 16.86 -25.88
CA ILE A 6 -6.50 16.28 -24.54
C ILE A 6 -7.77 16.37 -23.69
N SER A 7 -8.49 17.50 -23.76
CA SER A 7 -9.77 17.69 -23.08
C SER A 7 -10.84 16.71 -23.61
N SER A 8 -10.90 16.48 -24.93
CA SER A 8 -11.83 15.52 -25.53
C SER A 8 -11.52 14.09 -25.13
N PHE A 9 -10.25 13.69 -25.02
CA PHE A 9 -9.85 12.33 -24.62
C PHE A 9 -10.20 12.04 -23.14
N ILE A 10 -10.00 13.00 -22.25
CA ILE A 10 -10.37 12.88 -20.83
C ILE A 10 -11.91 12.81 -20.66
N PHE A 11 -12.66 13.59 -21.44
CA PHE A 11 -14.14 13.55 -21.42
C PHE A 11 -14.68 12.22 -21.96
N THR A 12 -14.06 11.65 -22.99
CA THR A 12 -14.44 10.35 -23.57
C THR A 12 -14.12 9.21 -22.61
N LEU A 13 -13.00 9.28 -21.89
CA LEU A 13 -12.64 8.28 -20.86
C LEU A 13 -13.61 8.30 -19.66
N LEU A 14 -14.04 9.48 -19.23
CA LEU A 14 -15.05 9.66 -18.17
C LEU A 14 -16.45 9.22 -18.62
N PHE A 15 -16.79 9.35 -19.89
CA PHE A 15 -18.09 8.95 -20.45
C PHE A 15 -18.21 7.45 -20.65
N LEU A 16 -17.12 6.75 -20.97
CA LEU A 16 -17.08 5.29 -21.07
C LEU A 16 -17.26 4.58 -19.72
N CYS A 17 -16.91 5.22 -18.61
CA CYS A 17 -17.15 4.69 -17.26
C CYS A 17 -18.63 4.71 -16.83
N PHE A 18 -19.51 5.41 -17.54
CA PHE A 18 -20.92 5.59 -17.11
C PHE A 18 -21.88 4.52 -17.67
N TRP A 19 -21.40 3.63 -18.57
CA TRP A 19 -22.27 2.65 -19.30
C TRP A 19 -22.17 1.21 -18.80
N LEU A 20 -21.47 0.94 -17.69
CA LEU A 20 -21.38 -0.40 -17.10
C LEU A 20 -22.26 -0.51 -15.85
N LEU A 21 -23.57 -0.33 -16.00
CA LEU A 21 -24.53 -0.79 -14.99
C LEU A 21 -24.74 -2.29 -15.20
N PRO A 22 -24.50 -3.16 -14.21
CA PRO A 22 -24.80 -4.57 -14.35
C PRO A 22 -26.31 -4.74 -14.44
N ASN A 23 -26.79 -5.38 -15.50
CA ASN A 23 -28.18 -5.79 -15.64
C ASN A 23 -28.48 -6.85 -14.56
N ALA A 24 -29.33 -6.54 -13.60
CA ALA A 24 -29.82 -7.51 -12.62
C ALA A 24 -30.66 -8.57 -13.35
N SER A 25 -30.14 -9.78 -13.45
CA SER A 25 -30.83 -10.93 -14.01
C SER A 25 -31.71 -11.57 -12.94
N PHE A 26 -33.00 -11.67 -13.15
CA PHE A 26 -33.97 -12.41 -12.32
C PHE A 26 -34.00 -13.92 -12.66
N ALA A 27 -32.87 -14.51 -12.98
CA ALA A 27 -32.78 -15.94 -13.23
C ALA A 27 -32.98 -16.73 -11.91
N SER A 28 -33.54 -17.93 -11.98
CA SER A 28 -33.64 -18.84 -10.84
C SER A 28 -32.22 -19.16 -10.32
N ILE A 29 -32.08 -19.19 -8.96
CA ILE A 29 -30.80 -19.53 -8.32
C ILE A 29 -30.48 -20.99 -8.61
N PRO A 30 -29.38 -21.34 -9.30
CA PRO A 30 -29.04 -22.70 -9.63
C PRO A 30 -28.79 -23.55 -8.38
N VAL A 31 -29.12 -24.83 -8.47
CA VAL A 31 -28.76 -25.82 -7.45
C VAL A 31 -27.30 -26.21 -7.66
N GLN A 32 -26.52 -26.21 -6.59
CA GLN A 32 -25.13 -26.69 -6.60
C GLN A 32 -25.13 -28.18 -6.28
N LEU A 33 -24.75 -28.99 -7.26
CA LEU A 33 -24.65 -30.44 -7.12
C LEU A 33 -23.35 -30.82 -6.40
N ILE A 34 -23.47 -31.53 -5.29
CA ILE A 34 -22.36 -32.14 -4.56
C ILE A 34 -22.24 -33.58 -5.01
N GLN A 35 -21.22 -33.87 -5.81
CA GLN A 35 -21.00 -35.17 -6.42
C GLN A 35 -19.54 -35.61 -6.28
N GLY A 36 -19.34 -36.90 -5.96
CA GLY A 36 -18.02 -37.50 -5.76
C GLY A 36 -17.41 -37.18 -4.40
N ASP A 37 -16.16 -37.68 -4.18
CA ASP A 37 -15.45 -37.61 -2.89
C ASP A 37 -14.67 -36.30 -2.72
N SER A 38 -14.43 -35.56 -3.81
CA SER A 38 -13.69 -34.30 -3.79
C SER A 38 -14.57 -33.15 -4.24
N VAL A 39 -14.79 -32.20 -3.33
CA VAL A 39 -15.60 -31.00 -3.57
C VAL A 39 -14.74 -29.77 -3.45
N LYS A 40 -14.64 -29.01 -4.57
CA LYS A 40 -13.97 -27.71 -4.62
C LYS A 40 -14.78 -26.79 -5.52
N LEU A 41 -15.70 -26.00 -4.93
CA LEU A 41 -16.52 -25.04 -5.65
C LEU A 41 -16.12 -23.63 -5.22
N GLU A 42 -15.40 -22.95 -6.11
CA GLU A 42 -14.91 -21.56 -5.93
C GLU A 42 -15.54 -20.57 -6.94
N GLN A 43 -16.32 -21.09 -7.88
CA GLN A 43 -17.07 -20.31 -8.88
C GLN A 43 -18.45 -20.94 -9.06
N PHE A 44 -19.48 -20.29 -8.54
CA PHE A 44 -20.86 -20.72 -8.65
C PHE A 44 -21.81 -19.54 -8.41
N LYS A 45 -23.06 -19.69 -8.85
CA LYS A 45 -24.08 -18.64 -8.69
C LYS A 45 -24.83 -18.79 -7.38
N ILE A 46 -25.06 -17.65 -6.74
CA ILE A 46 -25.83 -17.52 -5.50
C ILE A 46 -26.95 -16.48 -5.67
N GLY A 47 -27.93 -16.52 -4.79
CA GLY A 47 -28.88 -15.43 -4.65
C GLY A 47 -28.42 -14.43 -3.60
N TYR A 48 -28.67 -13.13 -3.79
CA TYR A 48 -28.53 -12.13 -2.76
C TYR A 48 -29.76 -11.24 -2.64
N PHE A 49 -29.98 -10.73 -1.43
CA PHE A 49 -31.03 -9.78 -1.09
C PHE A 49 -30.47 -8.77 -0.08
N VAL A 50 -30.66 -7.48 -0.33
CA VAL A 50 -30.20 -6.42 0.59
C VAL A 50 -31.35 -6.01 1.49
N ASP A 51 -31.19 -6.22 2.80
CA ASP A 51 -32.13 -5.77 3.81
C ASP A 51 -31.84 -4.33 4.22
N THR A 52 -32.58 -3.39 3.65
CA THR A 52 -32.45 -1.95 3.96
C THR A 52 -32.99 -1.60 5.35
N THR A 53 -33.78 -2.47 5.97
CA THR A 53 -34.31 -2.28 7.33
C THR A 53 -33.34 -2.74 8.41
N GLU A 54 -32.33 -3.53 8.03
CA GLU A 54 -31.32 -4.17 8.89
C GLU A 54 -31.91 -5.14 9.95
N LYS A 55 -33.23 -5.26 10.05
CA LYS A 55 -33.93 -5.98 11.11
C LYS A 55 -34.96 -6.99 10.58
N MET A 56 -34.96 -7.28 9.29
CA MET A 56 -35.93 -8.20 8.72
C MET A 56 -35.81 -9.61 9.35
N PRO A 57 -36.88 -10.18 9.92
CA PRO A 57 -36.82 -11.52 10.49
C PRO A 57 -36.74 -12.58 9.40
N PHE A 58 -36.09 -13.71 9.70
CA PHE A 58 -35.79 -14.77 8.74
C PHE A 58 -37.05 -15.28 7.98
N GLU A 59 -38.17 -15.41 8.63
CA GLU A 59 -39.41 -15.86 8.00
C GLU A 59 -39.95 -14.93 6.88
N LYS A 60 -39.70 -13.62 7.01
CA LYS A 60 -39.99 -12.64 5.95
C LYS A 60 -38.97 -12.68 4.84
N VAL A 61 -37.69 -12.97 5.16
CA VAL A 61 -36.61 -13.07 4.17
C VAL A 61 -36.82 -14.25 3.22
N LYS A 62 -37.36 -15.39 3.69
CA LYS A 62 -37.69 -16.54 2.85
C LYS A 62 -38.66 -16.21 1.72
N GLN A 63 -39.48 -15.19 1.89
CA GLN A 63 -40.48 -14.74 0.92
C GLN A 63 -39.99 -13.68 -0.04
N GLN A 64 -38.75 -13.15 0.18
CA GLN A 64 -38.21 -12.12 -0.68
C GLN A 64 -37.65 -12.70 -1.99
N THR A 65 -37.61 -11.84 -3.01
CA THR A 65 -36.97 -12.16 -4.28
C THR A 65 -35.50 -11.93 -4.18
N PHE A 66 -34.68 -12.96 -4.43
CA PHE A 66 -33.23 -12.89 -4.45
C PHE A 66 -32.77 -12.63 -5.88
N GLN A 67 -31.84 -11.70 -6.03
CA GLN A 67 -31.12 -11.46 -7.30
C GLN A 67 -30.00 -12.48 -7.44
N THR A 68 -29.80 -13.01 -8.64
CA THR A 68 -28.71 -13.97 -8.91
C THR A 68 -27.41 -13.25 -9.20
N THR A 69 -26.32 -13.70 -8.59
CA THR A 69 -24.95 -13.19 -8.80
C THR A 69 -23.95 -14.33 -8.69
N GLU A 70 -22.69 -14.05 -8.97
CA GLU A 70 -21.60 -14.97 -8.67
C GLU A 70 -21.40 -15.10 -7.15
N ASN A 71 -20.71 -16.16 -6.71
CA ASN A 71 -20.39 -16.41 -5.29
C ASN A 71 -19.44 -15.38 -4.68
N ARG A 72 -18.97 -14.42 -5.47
CA ARG A 72 -18.13 -13.28 -5.06
C ARG A 72 -18.74 -11.99 -5.57
N VAL A 73 -19.06 -11.06 -4.67
CA VAL A 73 -19.69 -9.80 -5.05
C VAL A 73 -19.36 -8.68 -4.07
N SER A 74 -19.14 -7.47 -4.59
CA SER A 74 -19.09 -6.24 -3.80
C SER A 74 -20.41 -5.49 -3.95
N LEU A 75 -21.10 -5.25 -2.83
CA LEU A 75 -22.37 -4.54 -2.80
C LEU A 75 -22.23 -3.07 -2.38
N GLY A 76 -21.00 -2.60 -2.17
CA GLY A 76 -20.71 -1.21 -1.82
C GLY A 76 -20.85 -0.90 -0.32
N THR A 77 -20.75 0.38 0.02
CA THR A 77 -20.63 0.88 1.41
C THR A 77 -21.96 1.18 2.09
N ASN A 78 -23.06 1.32 1.33
CA ASN A 78 -24.36 1.73 1.88
C ASN A 78 -25.27 0.56 2.28
N LYS A 79 -24.82 -0.68 2.12
CA LYS A 79 -25.62 -1.89 2.31
C LYS A 79 -25.06 -2.68 3.49
N ARG A 80 -25.53 -2.37 4.73
CA ARG A 80 -25.00 -2.97 5.96
C ARG A 80 -25.42 -4.39 6.22
N THR A 81 -26.61 -4.79 5.75
CA THR A 81 -27.14 -6.13 5.91
C THR A 81 -27.48 -6.73 4.56
N ALA A 82 -26.88 -7.86 4.24
CA ALA A 82 -27.17 -8.63 3.05
C ALA A 82 -27.49 -10.08 3.41
N TRP A 83 -28.46 -10.65 2.72
CA TRP A 83 -28.82 -12.05 2.80
C TRP A 83 -28.37 -12.76 1.54
N LEU A 84 -27.74 -13.92 1.70
CA LEU A 84 -27.32 -14.80 0.63
C LEU A 84 -28.14 -16.07 0.67
N LYS A 85 -28.38 -16.67 -0.49
CA LYS A 85 -29.11 -17.92 -0.65
C LYS A 85 -28.35 -18.87 -1.56
N ILE A 86 -28.12 -20.10 -1.09
CA ILE A 86 -27.48 -21.18 -1.84
C ILE A 86 -28.37 -22.39 -1.79
N ASN A 87 -28.65 -23.01 -2.93
CA ASN A 87 -29.36 -24.28 -3.01
C ASN A 87 -28.32 -25.38 -3.22
N LEU A 88 -28.31 -26.39 -2.36
CA LEU A 88 -27.43 -27.54 -2.39
C LEU A 88 -28.19 -28.82 -2.60
N GLU A 89 -27.62 -29.76 -3.35
CA GLU A 89 -28.14 -31.10 -3.53
C GLU A 89 -27.00 -32.10 -3.41
N ASN A 90 -27.17 -33.10 -2.54
CA ASN A 90 -26.20 -34.20 -2.47
C ASN A 90 -26.61 -35.29 -3.49
N ALA A 91 -25.89 -35.34 -4.60
CA ALA A 91 -26.09 -36.35 -5.65
C ALA A 91 -25.44 -37.71 -5.33
N ASN A 92 -24.71 -37.81 -4.19
CA ASN A 92 -24.10 -39.06 -3.76
C ASN A 92 -25.11 -39.99 -3.10
N SER A 93 -24.84 -41.31 -3.13
CA SER A 93 -25.60 -42.33 -2.42
C SER A 93 -25.31 -42.39 -0.92
N THR A 94 -24.33 -41.65 -0.44
CA THR A 94 -23.86 -41.56 0.95
C THR A 94 -24.02 -40.16 1.51
N ALA A 95 -24.14 -40.06 2.84
CA ALA A 95 -24.14 -38.79 3.54
C ALA A 95 -22.76 -38.12 3.35
N THR A 96 -22.75 -36.80 3.07
CA THR A 96 -21.54 -36.03 2.77
C THR A 96 -21.52 -34.78 3.63
N ASN A 97 -20.35 -34.46 4.21
CA ASN A 97 -20.12 -33.21 4.92
C ASN A 97 -19.33 -32.26 4.00
N ILE A 98 -19.87 -31.07 3.81
CA ILE A 98 -19.20 -29.99 3.11
C ILE A 98 -18.90 -28.83 4.07
N TYR A 99 -17.90 -28.05 3.74
CA TYR A 99 -17.44 -26.89 4.53
C TYR A 99 -17.69 -25.62 3.72
N LEU A 100 -18.60 -24.78 4.20
CA LEU A 100 -18.86 -23.46 3.66
C LEU A 100 -17.85 -22.49 4.25
N HIS A 101 -17.04 -21.89 3.42
CA HIS A 101 -16.09 -20.86 3.79
C HIS A 101 -16.58 -19.48 3.39
N HIS A 102 -16.48 -18.53 4.32
CA HIS A 102 -16.56 -17.10 4.05
C HIS A 102 -15.20 -16.49 4.35
N PRO A 103 -14.29 -16.40 3.34
CA PRO A 103 -12.88 -16.08 3.55
C PRO A 103 -12.61 -14.66 4.06
N TYR A 104 -13.56 -13.74 3.92
CA TYR A 104 -13.41 -12.34 4.35
C TYR A 104 -14.32 -11.99 5.54
N ALA A 105 -14.69 -12.99 6.34
CA ALA A 105 -15.57 -12.79 7.49
C ALA A 105 -14.96 -11.87 8.56
N TYR A 106 -13.65 -11.76 8.64
CA TYR A 106 -12.95 -10.90 9.63
C TYR A 106 -13.31 -9.41 9.52
N HIS A 107 -13.87 -8.95 8.40
CA HIS A 107 -14.41 -7.59 8.23
C HIS A 107 -15.83 -7.40 8.72
N ASN A 108 -16.54 -8.48 9.03
CA ASN A 108 -17.95 -8.42 9.34
C ASN A 108 -18.18 -8.04 10.81
N LYS A 109 -19.40 -7.62 11.10
CA LYS A 109 -19.92 -7.52 12.47
C LYS A 109 -20.46 -8.86 12.95
N ALA A 110 -21.20 -9.53 12.06
CA ALA A 110 -21.76 -10.84 12.34
C ALA A 110 -22.05 -11.60 11.04
N VAL A 111 -22.02 -12.93 11.12
CA VAL A 111 -22.47 -13.87 10.09
C VAL A 111 -23.44 -14.85 10.73
N GLU A 112 -24.68 -14.88 10.25
CA GLU A 112 -25.72 -15.80 10.74
C GLU A 112 -26.04 -16.79 9.61
N LEU A 113 -26.04 -18.09 9.91
CA LEU A 113 -26.29 -19.16 8.94
C LEU A 113 -27.54 -19.95 9.34
N TYR A 114 -28.44 -20.11 8.37
CA TYR A 114 -29.71 -20.82 8.51
C TYR A 114 -29.78 -21.97 7.52
N GLU A 115 -29.99 -23.20 8.01
CA GLU A 115 -30.16 -24.41 7.21
C GLU A 115 -31.65 -24.77 7.09
N VAL A 116 -32.14 -24.88 5.88
CA VAL A 116 -33.54 -25.17 5.56
C VAL A 116 -33.65 -26.45 4.74
N VAL A 117 -34.52 -27.38 5.16
CA VAL A 117 -34.88 -28.58 4.41
C VAL A 117 -36.38 -28.61 4.31
N ASP A 118 -36.96 -28.87 3.14
CA ASP A 118 -38.40 -28.92 2.86
C ASP A 118 -39.14 -27.69 3.39
N GLY A 119 -38.51 -26.49 3.24
CA GLY A 119 -39.09 -25.22 3.72
C GLY A 119 -39.03 -25.00 5.23
N LYS A 120 -38.57 -25.98 6.03
CA LYS A 120 -38.45 -25.87 7.50
C LYS A 120 -37.01 -25.53 7.91
N LEU A 121 -36.87 -24.61 8.85
CA LEU A 121 -35.60 -24.31 9.50
C LEU A 121 -35.21 -25.49 10.38
N ILE A 122 -34.04 -26.10 10.10
CA ILE A 122 -33.52 -27.24 10.86
C ILE A 122 -32.35 -26.87 11.77
N ARG A 123 -31.60 -25.82 11.44
CA ARG A 123 -30.45 -25.37 12.23
C ARG A 123 -30.19 -23.89 12.00
N GLU A 124 -29.79 -23.19 13.07
CA GLU A 124 -29.31 -21.83 13.07
C GLU A 124 -27.97 -21.77 13.77
N ARG A 125 -27.05 -20.96 13.23
CA ARG A 125 -25.74 -20.68 13.84
C ARG A 125 -25.43 -19.19 13.70
N GLN A 126 -24.95 -18.58 14.78
CA GLN A 126 -24.61 -17.16 14.83
C GLN A 126 -23.15 -16.98 15.19
N LEU A 127 -22.45 -16.28 14.33
CA LEU A 127 -21.06 -15.82 14.57
C LEU A 127 -21.11 -14.30 14.75
N ARG A 128 -20.68 -13.80 15.90
CA ARG A 128 -20.51 -12.38 16.20
C ARG A 128 -19.05 -12.12 16.50
N LEU A 129 -18.40 -11.25 15.74
CA LEU A 129 -16.94 -11.09 15.82
C LEU A 129 -16.47 -10.36 17.09
N ASP A 130 -17.38 -9.66 17.78
CA ASP A 130 -17.09 -9.03 19.07
C ASP A 130 -17.45 -9.93 20.27
N ASP A 131 -17.96 -11.16 20.03
CA ASP A 131 -18.36 -12.12 21.04
C ASP A 131 -17.50 -13.37 21.00
N LYS A 132 -16.60 -13.52 21.99
CA LYS A 132 -15.62 -14.61 22.06
C LYS A 132 -16.25 -16.00 22.08
N GLU A 133 -17.47 -16.17 22.61
CA GLU A 133 -18.16 -17.46 22.68
C GLU A 133 -18.53 -17.97 21.30
N THR A 134 -18.78 -17.08 20.35
CA THR A 134 -19.16 -17.43 18.97
C THR A 134 -17.97 -17.60 18.01
N LEU A 135 -16.75 -17.20 18.41
CA LEU A 135 -15.55 -17.21 17.53
C LEU A 135 -15.07 -18.61 17.17
N HIS A 136 -15.60 -19.67 17.75
CA HIS A 136 -15.25 -21.06 17.38
C HIS A 136 -15.58 -21.41 15.91
N TRP A 137 -16.41 -20.59 15.22
CA TRP A 137 -16.64 -20.70 13.78
C TRP A 137 -15.59 -19.94 12.94
N MET A 138 -14.77 -19.08 13.56
CA MET A 138 -13.68 -18.39 12.88
C MET A 138 -12.43 -19.27 12.84
N TYR A 139 -11.85 -19.36 11.68
CA TYR A 139 -10.60 -20.09 11.49
C TYR A 139 -9.69 -19.26 10.57
N ARG A 140 -8.59 -18.73 11.13
CA ARG A 140 -7.60 -17.95 10.37
C ARG A 140 -8.24 -16.83 9.52
N GLY A 141 -9.15 -16.06 10.09
CA GLY A 141 -9.84 -14.96 9.40
C GLY A 141 -11.04 -15.37 8.53
N SER A 142 -11.28 -16.67 8.29
CA SER A 142 -12.47 -17.18 7.59
C SER A 142 -13.53 -17.67 8.56
N ALA A 143 -14.78 -17.41 8.26
CA ALA A 143 -15.88 -18.15 8.89
C ALA A 143 -16.04 -19.49 8.16
N VAL A 144 -16.04 -20.60 8.93
CA VAL A 144 -16.12 -21.96 8.40
C VAL A 144 -17.28 -22.69 9.06
N PHE A 145 -18.24 -23.12 8.25
CA PHE A 145 -19.42 -23.83 8.71
C PHE A 145 -19.49 -25.22 8.07
N GLU A 146 -19.52 -26.27 8.90
CA GLU A 146 -19.76 -27.62 8.44
C GLU A 146 -21.23 -27.84 8.18
N ILE A 147 -21.58 -28.35 7.00
CA ILE A 147 -22.94 -28.63 6.52
C ILE A 147 -23.02 -30.11 6.18
N ALA A 148 -23.84 -30.85 6.93
CA ALA A 148 -24.14 -32.25 6.65
C ALA A 148 -25.27 -32.36 5.64
N LEU A 149 -25.10 -33.16 4.61
CA LEU A 149 -26.10 -33.46 3.57
C LEU A 149 -26.39 -34.97 3.55
N GLN A 150 -27.63 -35.37 3.75
CA GLN A 150 -28.02 -36.77 3.60
C GLN A 150 -28.03 -37.17 2.11
N PRO A 151 -28.03 -38.48 1.77
CA PRO A 151 -28.11 -38.90 0.39
C PRO A 151 -29.36 -38.32 -0.30
N GLN A 152 -29.20 -37.82 -1.52
CA GLN A 152 -30.25 -37.23 -2.35
C GLN A 152 -31.00 -36.05 -1.69
N GLN A 153 -30.40 -35.43 -0.66
CA GLN A 153 -31.05 -34.34 0.08
C GLN A 153 -30.87 -32.99 -0.63
N HIS A 154 -31.99 -32.29 -0.77
CA HIS A 154 -32.00 -30.87 -1.10
C HIS A 154 -31.95 -30.02 0.17
N LYS A 155 -31.05 -29.09 0.25
CA LYS A 155 -30.89 -28.17 1.37
C LYS A 155 -30.68 -26.75 0.87
N THR A 156 -31.43 -25.80 1.39
CA THR A 156 -31.22 -24.38 1.14
C THR A 156 -30.48 -23.74 2.32
N ILE A 157 -29.40 -23.06 2.05
CA ILE A 157 -28.63 -22.32 3.03
C ILE A 157 -28.89 -20.83 2.83
N TYR A 158 -29.30 -20.17 3.91
CA TYR A 158 -29.36 -18.72 3.97
C TYR A 158 -28.24 -18.21 4.87
N ILE A 159 -27.57 -17.12 4.46
CA ILE A 159 -26.51 -16.48 5.22
C ILE A 159 -26.87 -15.01 5.33
N LYS A 160 -27.01 -14.53 6.57
CA LYS A 160 -27.14 -13.10 6.85
C LYS A 160 -25.77 -12.53 7.18
N ASN A 161 -25.33 -11.57 6.41
CA ASN A 161 -24.06 -10.93 6.56
C ASN A 161 -24.25 -9.49 7.02
N LEU A 162 -23.77 -9.18 8.23
CA LEU A 162 -23.78 -7.84 8.80
C LEU A 162 -22.37 -7.28 8.80
N VAL A 163 -22.23 -6.04 8.31
CA VAL A 163 -20.92 -5.38 8.21
C VAL A 163 -20.93 -4.03 8.91
N TYR A 164 -19.73 -3.54 9.22
CA TYR A 164 -19.54 -2.20 9.78
C TYR A 164 -19.52 -1.11 8.71
N SER A 165 -18.97 -1.40 7.53
CA SER A 165 -18.76 -0.39 6.48
C SER A 165 -19.18 -0.85 5.10
N HIS A 166 -18.44 -1.74 4.45
CA HIS A 166 -18.68 -2.19 3.09
C HIS A 166 -19.04 -3.68 3.04
N GLN A 167 -19.95 -4.03 2.13
CA GLN A 167 -20.35 -5.41 1.85
C GLN A 167 -19.50 -5.99 0.73
N TRP A 168 -18.61 -6.85 1.11
CA TRP A 168 -17.84 -7.64 0.18
C TRP A 168 -18.01 -9.12 0.59
N LEU A 169 -18.56 -9.89 -0.29
CA LEU A 169 -18.99 -11.25 -0.03
C LEU A 169 -18.22 -12.22 -0.91
N ALA A 170 -17.74 -13.30 -0.32
CA ALA A 170 -17.20 -14.42 -1.06
C ALA A 170 -17.55 -15.71 -0.31
N LEU A 171 -18.05 -16.70 -1.02
CA LEU A 171 -18.38 -17.99 -0.47
C LEU A 171 -17.73 -19.09 -1.28
N ASN A 172 -17.15 -20.07 -0.62
CA ASN A 172 -16.58 -21.25 -1.26
C ASN A 172 -17.11 -22.50 -0.56
N LEU A 173 -17.21 -23.60 -1.30
CA LEU A 173 -17.67 -24.91 -0.77
C LEU A 173 -16.59 -25.94 -1.01
N TYR A 174 -16.23 -26.68 0.05
CA TYR A 174 -15.14 -27.64 0.03
C TYR A 174 -15.50 -28.94 0.72
N ASP A 175 -14.89 -30.06 0.32
CA ASP A 175 -14.73 -31.20 1.19
C ASP A 175 -13.73 -30.90 2.32
N LYS A 176 -13.60 -31.82 3.27
CA LYS A 176 -12.71 -31.67 4.43
C LYS A 176 -11.25 -31.42 4.06
N ASN A 177 -10.74 -32.09 3.03
CA ASN A 177 -9.32 -32.00 2.64
C ASN A 177 -9.05 -30.68 1.89
N GLN A 178 -9.95 -30.31 0.98
CA GLN A 178 -9.87 -29.03 0.25
C GLN A 178 -10.06 -27.84 1.20
N SER A 179 -10.95 -27.96 2.19
CA SER A 179 -11.14 -26.96 3.25
C SER A 179 -9.82 -26.68 3.99
N LYS A 180 -9.16 -27.72 4.46
CA LYS A 180 -7.84 -27.56 5.13
C LYS A 180 -6.79 -26.91 4.24
N ARG A 181 -6.71 -27.33 2.96
CA ARG A 181 -5.74 -26.76 2.01
C ARG A 181 -6.02 -25.29 1.74
N ALA A 182 -7.28 -24.92 1.55
CA ALA A 182 -7.70 -23.54 1.32
C ALA A 182 -7.29 -22.63 2.48
N LEU A 183 -7.50 -23.07 3.74
CA LEU A 183 -7.14 -22.30 4.93
C LEU A 183 -5.63 -22.12 5.09
N LEU A 184 -4.82 -23.10 4.69
CA LEU A 184 -3.36 -23.01 4.79
C LEU A 184 -2.75 -22.00 3.80
N SER A 185 -3.36 -21.80 2.63
CA SER A 185 -2.81 -20.95 1.57
C SER A 185 -3.45 -19.57 1.46
N GLN A 186 -4.51 -19.31 2.22
CA GLN A 186 -5.42 -18.16 2.03
C GLN A 186 -4.73 -16.79 2.04
N PHE A 187 -3.73 -16.59 2.90
CA PHE A 187 -3.06 -15.29 3.09
C PHE A 187 -1.57 -15.31 2.72
N THR A 188 -1.12 -16.33 1.97
CA THR A 188 0.30 -16.48 1.60
C THR A 188 0.78 -15.32 0.72
N ASP A 189 -0.02 -14.87 -0.21
CA ASP A 189 0.27 -13.75 -1.09
C ASP A 189 0.39 -12.42 -0.31
N ILE A 190 -0.50 -12.19 0.65
CA ILE A 190 -0.46 -11.02 1.53
C ILE A 190 0.76 -11.07 2.45
N ALA A 191 1.10 -12.25 2.99
CA ALA A 191 2.29 -12.43 3.81
C ALA A 191 3.57 -12.13 3.01
N LEU A 192 3.66 -12.57 1.75
CA LEU A 192 4.78 -12.24 0.87
C LEU A 192 4.85 -10.73 0.58
N LEU A 193 3.72 -10.09 0.28
CA LEU A 193 3.66 -8.66 0.02
C LEU A 193 4.10 -7.84 1.24
N VAL A 194 3.58 -8.18 2.42
CA VAL A 194 3.95 -7.50 3.68
C VAL A 194 5.42 -7.77 4.03
N GLY A 195 5.92 -9.00 3.78
CA GLY A 195 7.33 -9.35 3.96
C GLY A 195 8.27 -8.53 3.08
N MET A 196 7.92 -8.30 1.81
CA MET A 196 8.68 -7.41 0.92
C MET A 196 8.69 -5.97 1.43
N LEU A 197 7.54 -5.44 1.88
CA LEU A 197 7.47 -4.10 2.46
C LEU A 197 8.30 -4.02 3.74
N LEU A 198 8.28 -5.04 4.60
CA LEU A 198 9.09 -5.09 5.82
C LEU A 198 10.59 -5.02 5.51
N ALA A 199 11.06 -5.73 4.49
CA ALA A 199 12.45 -5.64 4.05
C ALA A 199 12.82 -4.22 3.61
N LEU A 200 11.94 -3.53 2.85
CA LEU A 200 12.14 -2.13 2.45
C LEU A 200 12.08 -1.18 3.65
N ILE A 201 11.23 -1.41 4.63
CA ILE A 201 11.16 -0.64 5.89
C ILE A 201 12.49 -0.72 6.63
N ILE A 202 12.99 -1.93 6.88
CA ILE A 202 14.26 -2.15 7.57
C ILE A 202 15.40 -1.45 6.81
N TYR A 203 15.48 -1.64 5.50
CA TYR A 203 16.49 -1.01 4.66
C TYR A 203 16.46 0.51 4.77
N ASN A 204 15.30 1.14 4.72
CA ASN A 204 15.18 2.60 4.80
C ASN A 204 15.49 3.16 6.20
N PHE A 205 15.15 2.43 7.27
CA PHE A 205 15.60 2.81 8.61
C PHE A 205 17.13 2.72 8.75
N LEU A 206 17.76 1.67 8.22
CA LEU A 206 19.21 1.56 8.23
C LEU A 206 19.86 2.72 7.45
N LEU A 207 19.32 3.07 6.29
CA LEU A 207 19.76 4.25 5.52
C LEU A 207 19.59 5.55 6.31
N PHE A 208 18.46 5.74 7.01
CA PHE A 208 18.24 6.90 7.85
C PHE A 208 19.27 7.01 8.97
N PHE A 209 19.53 5.91 9.69
CA PHE A 209 20.52 5.90 10.77
C PHE A 209 21.94 6.18 10.27
N SER A 210 22.29 5.72 9.06
CA SER A 210 23.58 5.95 8.43
C SER A 210 23.73 7.37 7.88
N SER A 211 22.74 7.86 7.12
CA SER A 211 22.83 9.13 6.36
C SER A 211 22.23 10.33 7.09
N ARG A 212 21.33 10.11 8.07
CA ARG A 212 20.51 11.12 8.76
C ARG A 212 19.62 11.95 7.81
N LEU A 213 19.39 11.49 6.59
CA LEU A 213 18.54 12.15 5.62
C LEU A 213 17.06 11.87 5.92
N LYS A 214 16.24 12.91 6.07
CA LYS A 214 14.84 12.83 6.49
C LYS A 214 13.95 12.09 5.49
N GLU A 215 14.32 12.11 4.21
CA GLU A 215 13.59 11.37 3.17
C GLU A 215 13.52 9.88 3.45
N HIS A 216 14.57 9.26 3.97
CA HIS A 216 14.56 7.84 4.34
C HIS A 216 13.59 7.56 5.50
N LEU A 217 13.53 8.47 6.48
CA LEU A 217 12.60 8.34 7.61
C LEU A 217 11.15 8.45 7.14
N PHE A 218 10.82 9.48 6.36
CA PHE A 218 9.45 9.68 5.89
C PHE A 218 8.99 8.53 4.98
N TYR A 219 9.90 8.05 4.13
CA TYR A 219 9.60 6.89 3.30
C TYR A 219 9.42 5.61 4.11
N ALA A 220 10.26 5.36 5.12
CA ALA A 220 10.07 4.22 6.03
C ALA A 220 8.73 4.30 6.77
N CYS A 221 8.34 5.48 7.28
CA CYS A 221 7.05 5.67 7.95
C CYS A 221 5.85 5.46 6.99
N TYR A 222 5.97 5.92 5.73
CA TYR A 222 4.99 5.62 4.68
C TYR A 222 4.81 4.11 4.50
N LEU A 223 5.91 3.37 4.37
CA LEU A 223 5.88 1.91 4.22
C LEU A 223 5.35 1.19 5.46
N VAL A 224 5.66 1.67 6.68
CA VAL A 224 5.11 1.13 7.94
C VAL A 224 3.60 1.27 7.96
N CYS A 225 3.08 2.48 7.67
CA CYS A 225 1.64 2.71 7.62
C CYS A 225 0.97 1.86 6.54
N GLY A 226 1.56 1.79 5.34
CA GLY A 226 1.05 0.99 4.23
C GLY A 226 1.07 -0.51 4.52
N GLY A 227 2.18 -1.05 4.98
CA GLY A 227 2.33 -2.46 5.30
C GLY A 227 1.42 -2.91 6.45
N TYR A 228 1.31 -2.08 7.49
CA TYR A 228 0.39 -2.32 8.60
C TYR A 228 -1.07 -2.33 8.12
N TRP A 229 -1.48 -1.32 7.34
CA TRP A 229 -2.84 -1.25 6.81
C TRP A 229 -3.16 -2.43 5.88
N ILE A 230 -2.23 -2.84 5.02
CA ILE A 230 -2.36 -4.00 4.14
C ILE A 230 -2.54 -5.28 4.98
N ALA A 231 -1.68 -5.50 5.98
CA ALA A 231 -1.75 -6.67 6.84
C ALA A 231 -3.10 -6.75 7.58
N LEU A 232 -3.60 -5.61 8.06
CA LEU A 232 -4.89 -5.51 8.74
C LEU A 232 -6.06 -5.71 7.77
N SER A 233 -6.09 -4.95 6.67
CA SER A 233 -7.23 -4.90 5.75
C SER A 233 -7.36 -6.14 4.88
N TYR A 234 -6.27 -6.85 4.62
CA TYR A 234 -6.29 -8.06 3.79
C TYR A 234 -6.18 -9.36 4.60
N GLY A 235 -6.42 -9.27 5.92
CA GLY A 235 -6.67 -10.42 6.78
C GLY A 235 -5.44 -11.11 7.37
N LEU A 236 -4.22 -10.61 7.14
CA LEU A 236 -3.01 -11.21 7.73
C LEU A 236 -3.00 -11.06 9.26
N PHE A 237 -3.54 -9.96 9.82
CA PHE A 237 -3.72 -9.81 11.27
C PHE A 237 -4.77 -10.79 11.82
N ALA A 238 -5.84 -11.01 11.06
CA ALA A 238 -6.85 -12.00 11.43
C ALA A 238 -6.27 -13.42 11.43
N ASP A 239 -5.37 -13.71 10.50
CA ASP A 239 -4.70 -15.00 10.38
C ASP A 239 -3.67 -15.27 11.49
N LEU A 240 -2.83 -14.27 11.81
CA LEU A 240 -1.71 -14.43 12.73
C LEU A 240 -2.07 -14.17 14.20
N PHE A 241 -3.01 -13.25 14.46
CA PHE A 241 -3.31 -12.76 15.81
C PHE A 241 -4.76 -12.95 16.23
N GLU A 242 -5.59 -13.60 15.40
CA GLU A 242 -7.03 -13.78 15.64
C GLU A 242 -7.74 -12.46 15.98
N ALA A 243 -7.30 -11.35 15.32
CA ALA A 243 -7.82 -10.01 15.53
C ALA A 243 -9.00 -9.74 14.59
N TYR A 244 -10.21 -9.63 15.17
CA TYR A 244 -11.46 -9.47 14.43
C TYR A 244 -12.31 -8.32 14.98
N GLY A 245 -13.36 -7.95 14.23
CA GLY A 245 -14.43 -7.08 14.66
C GLY A 245 -13.97 -5.67 15.03
N SER A 246 -14.63 -5.07 16.02
CA SER A 246 -14.42 -3.68 16.42
C SER A 246 -13.05 -3.41 17.02
N SER A 247 -12.38 -4.42 17.57
CA SER A 247 -11.02 -4.31 18.12
C SER A 247 -9.98 -3.87 17.08
N THR A 248 -10.25 -4.11 15.79
CA THR A 248 -9.34 -3.76 14.69
C THR A 248 -9.51 -2.33 14.17
N PHE A 249 -10.58 -1.61 14.57
CA PHE A 249 -10.94 -0.32 13.98
C PHE A 249 -9.88 0.75 14.11
N GLN A 250 -9.31 0.91 15.31
CA GLN A 250 -8.28 1.91 15.53
C GLN A 250 -7.03 1.66 14.68
N GLY A 251 -6.76 0.40 14.33
CA GLY A 251 -5.67 0.06 13.43
C GLY A 251 -5.84 0.63 12.01
N HIS A 252 -7.07 0.86 11.56
CA HIS A 252 -7.34 1.49 10.27
C HIS A 252 -6.89 2.95 10.19
N LEU A 253 -6.54 3.59 11.32
CA LEU A 253 -5.94 4.92 11.34
C LEU A 253 -4.62 4.99 10.54
N ALA A 254 -3.93 3.85 10.39
CA ALA A 254 -2.75 3.74 9.55
C ALA A 254 -3.02 4.17 8.08
N LEU A 255 -4.26 4.00 7.58
CA LEU A 255 -4.66 4.49 6.26
C LEU A 255 -4.48 6.01 6.14
N GLY A 256 -4.78 6.77 7.20
CA GLY A 256 -4.54 8.22 7.25
C GLY A 256 -3.06 8.59 7.32
N GLY A 257 -2.22 7.72 7.89
CA GLY A 257 -0.76 7.91 7.94
C GLY A 257 -0.07 7.80 6.58
N ILE A 258 -0.57 6.94 5.70
CA ILE A 258 0.00 6.72 4.36
C ILE A 258 0.17 8.04 3.59
N PRO A 259 -0.89 8.83 3.31
CA PRO A 259 -0.77 10.08 2.56
C PRO A 259 0.04 11.15 3.30
N ILE A 260 0.00 11.21 4.63
CA ILE A 260 0.79 12.15 5.42
C ILE A 260 2.29 11.95 5.16
N PHE A 261 2.78 10.73 5.32
CA PHE A 261 4.21 10.44 5.14
C PHE A 261 4.64 10.48 3.67
N LEU A 262 3.76 10.14 2.71
CA LEU A 262 4.02 10.31 1.29
C LEU A 262 4.20 11.79 0.92
N LEU A 263 3.36 12.70 1.43
CA LEU A 263 3.51 14.13 1.21
C LEU A 263 4.80 14.67 1.83
N LEU A 264 5.14 14.28 3.05
CA LEU A 264 6.40 14.66 3.71
C LEU A 264 7.61 14.17 2.92
N PHE A 265 7.58 12.94 2.41
CA PHE A 265 8.59 12.39 1.52
C PHE A 265 8.71 13.23 0.23
N MET A 266 7.57 13.49 -0.45
CA MET A 266 7.53 14.28 -1.68
C MET A 266 8.09 15.70 -1.47
N MET A 267 7.67 16.38 -0.40
CA MET A 267 8.15 17.73 -0.07
C MET A 267 9.64 17.77 0.18
N THR A 268 10.20 16.71 0.77
CA THR A 268 11.62 16.60 1.10
C THR A 268 12.44 16.24 -0.13
N ILE A 269 12.02 15.26 -0.93
CA ILE A 269 12.77 14.78 -2.09
C ILE A 269 12.86 15.81 -3.21
N PHE A 270 11.83 16.64 -3.40
CA PHE A 270 11.79 17.72 -4.37
C PHE A 270 12.31 19.06 -3.81
N GLU A 271 12.65 19.13 -2.52
CA GLU A 271 13.08 20.38 -1.86
C GLU A 271 12.10 21.53 -2.11
N THR A 272 10.78 21.25 -2.03
CA THR A 272 9.72 22.16 -2.49
C THR A 272 9.76 23.49 -1.78
N LYS A 273 10.07 23.54 -0.48
CA LYS A 273 10.15 24.77 0.32
C LYS A 273 11.13 25.78 -0.29
N LYS A 274 12.26 25.32 -0.85
CA LYS A 274 13.32 26.16 -1.38
C LYS A 274 13.05 26.56 -2.82
N ASN A 275 12.61 25.61 -3.64
CA ASN A 275 12.66 25.76 -5.10
C ASN A 275 11.28 25.96 -5.73
N TYR A 276 10.17 25.62 -5.01
CA TYR A 276 8.83 25.50 -5.59
C TYR A 276 7.76 25.98 -4.58
N PRO A 277 7.66 27.28 -4.29
CA PRO A 277 6.82 27.80 -3.19
C PRO A 277 5.32 27.57 -3.39
N ILE A 278 4.80 27.66 -4.62
CA ILE A 278 3.36 27.44 -4.89
C ILE A 278 3.01 25.98 -4.62
N GLU A 279 3.78 25.06 -5.15
CA GLU A 279 3.62 23.62 -4.95
C GLU A 279 3.79 23.25 -3.48
N HIS A 280 4.74 23.90 -2.79
CA HIS A 280 4.95 23.72 -1.36
C HIS A 280 3.71 24.07 -0.53
N TRP A 281 3.10 25.23 -0.79
CA TRP A 281 1.89 25.64 -0.06
C TRP A 281 0.69 24.75 -0.37
N ALA A 282 0.53 24.27 -1.62
CA ALA A 282 -0.52 23.34 -1.99
C ALA A 282 -0.37 22.00 -1.24
N LEU A 283 0.86 21.45 -1.19
CA LEU A 283 1.16 20.22 -0.44
C LEU A 283 0.98 20.44 1.07
N LEU A 284 1.40 21.59 1.61
CA LEU A 284 1.26 21.90 3.04
C LEU A 284 -0.21 22.05 3.46
N ALA A 285 -1.04 22.70 2.65
CA ALA A 285 -2.48 22.79 2.89
C ALA A 285 -3.13 21.40 2.92
N THR A 286 -2.81 20.55 1.94
CA THR A 286 -3.28 19.16 1.89
C THR A 286 -2.81 18.37 3.10
N LEU A 287 -1.54 18.50 3.46
CA LEU A 287 -0.96 17.85 4.65
C LEU A 287 -1.68 18.26 5.94
N SER A 288 -2.01 19.55 6.07
CA SER A 288 -2.74 20.06 7.25
C SER A 288 -4.14 19.45 7.36
N LEU A 289 -4.86 19.29 6.24
CA LEU A 289 -6.17 18.63 6.21
C LEU A 289 -6.06 17.16 6.61
N LEU A 290 -5.06 16.45 6.09
CA LEU A 290 -4.83 15.03 6.40
C LEU A 290 -4.45 14.84 7.87
N ILE A 291 -3.61 15.69 8.42
CA ILE A 291 -3.25 15.66 9.86
C ILE A 291 -4.49 15.95 10.72
N GLY A 292 -5.30 16.91 10.33
CA GLY A 292 -6.56 17.23 11.03
C GLY A 292 -7.51 16.02 11.06
N ASP A 293 -7.70 15.33 9.93
CA ASP A 293 -8.53 14.14 9.84
C ASP A 293 -7.94 12.96 10.61
N PHE A 294 -6.60 12.81 10.62
CA PHE A 294 -5.91 11.80 11.42
C PHE A 294 -6.19 11.97 12.92
N PHE A 295 -6.10 13.19 13.44
CA PHE A 295 -6.43 13.47 14.83
C PHE A 295 -7.94 13.34 15.12
N TYR A 296 -8.81 13.71 14.16
CA TYR A 296 -10.22 13.41 14.26
C TYR A 296 -10.50 11.91 14.35
N GLY A 297 -9.75 11.09 13.60
CA GLY A 297 -9.84 9.63 13.63
C GLY A 297 -9.44 8.98 14.97
N LEU A 298 -8.66 9.66 15.82
CA LEU A 298 -8.40 9.19 17.19
C LEU A 298 -9.66 9.28 18.08
N ILE A 299 -10.60 10.18 17.75
CA ILE A 299 -11.85 10.40 18.48
C ILE A 299 -12.99 9.61 17.82
N ASP A 300 -13.14 9.75 16.50
CA ASP A 300 -14.15 9.04 15.69
C ASP A 300 -13.52 8.43 14.44
N ILE A 301 -13.05 7.19 14.57
CA ILE A 301 -12.43 6.46 13.46
C ILE A 301 -13.39 6.24 12.31
N VAL A 302 -14.69 6.00 12.58
CA VAL A 302 -15.69 5.76 11.53
C VAL A 302 -15.93 7.03 10.71
N GLY A 303 -15.99 8.19 11.37
CA GLY A 303 -16.10 9.49 10.72
C GLY A 303 -14.89 9.79 9.83
N SER A 304 -13.67 9.58 10.33
CA SER A 304 -12.43 9.76 9.55
C SER A 304 -12.39 8.82 8.34
N LEU A 305 -12.72 7.54 8.48
CA LEU A 305 -12.76 6.60 7.36
C LEU A 305 -13.79 6.97 6.27
N LYS A 306 -14.89 7.66 6.62
CA LYS A 306 -15.82 8.21 5.62
C LYS A 306 -15.20 9.33 4.81
N ASN A 307 -14.36 10.16 5.44
CA ASN A 307 -13.64 11.25 4.77
C ASN A 307 -12.47 10.73 3.92
N ALA A 308 -11.91 9.56 4.26
CA ALA A 308 -10.67 9.04 3.68
C ALA A 308 -10.70 8.99 2.15
N THR A 309 -11.82 8.57 1.52
CA THR A 309 -11.91 8.51 0.05
C THR A 309 -11.88 9.90 -0.60
N THR A 310 -12.51 10.90 0.02
CA THR A 310 -12.51 12.29 -0.47
C THR A 310 -11.13 12.91 -0.31
N LEU A 311 -10.52 12.77 0.87
CA LEU A 311 -9.18 13.29 1.16
C LEU A 311 -8.12 12.62 0.29
N ALA A 312 -8.21 11.30 0.08
CA ALA A 312 -7.32 10.58 -0.84
C ALA A 312 -7.47 11.10 -2.28
N SER A 313 -8.69 11.37 -2.75
CA SER A 313 -8.92 11.92 -4.09
C SER A 313 -8.31 13.33 -4.24
N ILE A 314 -8.47 14.20 -3.26
CA ILE A 314 -7.85 15.53 -3.22
C ILE A 314 -6.32 15.40 -3.23
N MET A 315 -5.76 14.56 -2.38
CA MET A 315 -4.32 14.31 -2.29
C MET A 315 -3.78 13.79 -3.62
N MET A 316 -4.42 12.78 -4.24
CA MET A 316 -4.00 12.25 -5.54
C MET A 316 -4.00 13.31 -6.64
N ALA A 317 -5.03 14.17 -6.70
CA ALA A 317 -5.11 15.25 -7.68
C ALA A 317 -3.98 16.29 -7.47
N ILE A 318 -3.70 16.67 -6.22
CA ILE A 318 -2.66 17.66 -5.91
C ILE A 318 -1.27 17.08 -6.15
N THR A 319 -0.99 15.86 -5.69
CA THR A 319 0.33 15.24 -5.90
C THR A 319 0.62 14.99 -7.38
N LEU A 320 -0.39 14.59 -8.17
CA LEU A 320 -0.25 14.45 -9.61
C LEU A 320 0.01 15.81 -10.28
N SER A 321 -0.74 16.85 -9.91
CA SER A 321 -0.54 18.22 -10.43
C SER A 321 0.85 18.73 -10.11
N VAL A 322 1.32 18.58 -8.87
CA VAL A 322 2.67 18.97 -8.46
C VAL A 322 3.73 18.17 -9.23
N THR A 323 3.55 16.87 -9.39
CA THR A 323 4.50 16.02 -10.14
C THR A 323 4.59 16.43 -11.60
N ILE A 324 3.46 16.76 -12.23
CA ILE A 324 3.44 17.29 -13.62
C ILE A 324 4.16 18.64 -13.68
N SER A 325 3.94 19.55 -12.71
CA SER A 325 4.68 20.80 -12.62
C SER A 325 6.19 20.58 -12.54
N MET A 326 6.63 19.63 -11.70
CA MET A 326 8.06 19.25 -11.60
C MET A 326 8.60 18.68 -12.91
N LEU A 327 7.80 17.88 -13.62
CA LEU A 327 8.18 17.28 -14.90
C LEU A 327 8.36 18.36 -15.98
N ILE A 328 7.46 19.33 -16.07
CA ILE A 328 7.56 20.47 -16.99
C ILE A 328 8.82 21.29 -16.71
N ARG A 329 9.18 21.44 -15.43
CA ARG A 329 10.41 22.13 -14.99
C ARG A 329 11.66 21.24 -15.07
N LYS A 330 11.55 20.05 -15.70
CA LYS A 330 12.65 19.11 -15.94
C LYS A 330 13.39 18.64 -14.68
N HIS A 331 12.66 18.50 -13.57
CA HIS A 331 13.26 17.96 -12.35
C HIS A 331 13.65 16.47 -12.56
N PRO A 332 14.90 16.05 -12.25
CA PRO A 332 15.42 14.73 -12.65
C PRO A 332 14.62 13.54 -12.04
N LEU A 333 14.02 13.73 -10.87
CA LEU A 333 13.27 12.69 -10.17
C LEU A 333 11.78 12.65 -10.51
N ALA A 334 11.26 13.67 -11.23
CA ALA A 334 9.82 13.82 -11.47
C ALA A 334 9.23 12.66 -12.28
N LEU A 335 9.97 12.12 -13.25
CA LEU A 335 9.53 10.99 -14.07
C LEU A 335 9.38 9.71 -13.23
N PHE A 336 10.36 9.42 -12.37
CA PHE A 336 10.28 8.25 -11.49
C PHE A 336 9.10 8.36 -10.51
N PHE A 337 8.92 9.55 -9.93
CA PHE A 337 7.80 9.80 -9.03
C PHE A 337 6.46 9.67 -9.77
N LEU A 338 6.35 10.23 -10.98
CA LEU A 338 5.14 10.10 -11.81
C LEU A 338 4.80 8.64 -12.13
N LEU A 339 5.80 7.83 -12.46
CA LEU A 339 5.60 6.41 -12.75
C LEU A 339 5.13 5.65 -11.51
N GLY A 340 5.82 5.81 -10.37
CA GLY A 340 5.44 5.12 -9.13
C GLY A 340 4.08 5.57 -8.60
N HIS A 341 3.91 6.87 -8.43
CA HIS A 341 2.66 7.44 -7.91
C HIS A 341 1.49 7.26 -8.89
N GLY A 342 1.75 7.30 -10.20
CA GLY A 342 0.75 7.00 -11.22
C GLY A 342 0.20 5.58 -11.13
N LEU A 343 1.07 4.59 -10.90
CA LEU A 343 0.66 3.21 -10.65
C LEU A 343 -0.19 3.11 -9.37
N PHE A 344 0.24 3.75 -8.27
CA PHE A 344 -0.56 3.82 -7.05
C PHE A 344 -1.95 4.40 -7.29
N VAL A 345 -2.04 5.52 -8.00
CA VAL A 345 -3.32 6.18 -8.34
C VAL A 345 -4.22 5.26 -9.16
N ILE A 346 -3.69 4.58 -10.18
CA ILE A 346 -4.46 3.66 -11.02
C ILE A 346 -5.05 2.52 -10.18
N PHE A 347 -4.21 1.78 -9.46
CA PHE A 347 -4.66 0.63 -8.68
C PHE A 347 -5.55 1.02 -7.50
N SER A 348 -5.28 2.15 -6.84
CA SER A 348 -6.13 2.67 -5.77
C SER A 348 -7.49 3.12 -6.29
N THR A 349 -7.57 3.68 -7.50
CA THR A 349 -8.84 4.04 -8.14
C THR A 349 -9.69 2.80 -8.43
N LEU A 350 -9.07 1.72 -8.96
CA LEU A 350 -9.77 0.45 -9.16
C LEU A 350 -10.33 -0.10 -7.83
N ALA A 351 -9.54 -0.06 -6.77
CA ALA A 351 -9.99 -0.49 -5.43
C ALA A 351 -11.14 0.38 -4.90
N VAL A 352 -11.07 1.71 -5.04
CA VAL A 352 -12.16 2.61 -4.60
C VAL A 352 -13.46 2.32 -5.37
N LEU A 353 -13.39 2.10 -6.68
CA LEU A 353 -14.55 1.73 -7.49
C LEU A 353 -15.12 0.36 -7.08
N PHE A 354 -14.24 -0.59 -6.77
CA PHE A 354 -14.65 -1.89 -6.22
C PHE A 354 -15.36 -1.74 -4.86
N TYR A 355 -14.80 -0.97 -3.91
CA TYR A 355 -15.44 -0.75 -2.61
C TYR A 355 -16.76 0.01 -2.71
N LYS A 356 -16.97 0.80 -3.75
CA LYS A 356 -18.27 1.42 -4.08
C LYS A 356 -19.26 0.45 -4.72
N GLY A 357 -18.86 -0.76 -5.06
CA GLY A 357 -19.68 -1.76 -5.75
C GLY A 357 -19.88 -1.47 -7.23
N SER A 358 -18.99 -0.69 -7.85
CA SER A 358 -19.06 -0.33 -9.28
C SER A 358 -18.24 -1.27 -10.16
N LEU A 359 -17.35 -2.08 -9.60
CA LEU A 359 -16.55 -3.07 -10.31
C LEU A 359 -16.79 -4.47 -9.77
N GLU A 360 -16.61 -5.44 -10.65
CA GLU A 360 -16.69 -6.86 -10.31
C GLU A 360 -15.60 -7.28 -9.33
N PHE A 361 -15.93 -8.31 -8.54
CA PHE A 361 -14.99 -8.90 -7.59
C PHE A 361 -13.92 -9.70 -8.33
N ASN A 362 -12.70 -9.18 -8.37
CA ASN A 362 -11.50 -9.90 -8.76
C ASN A 362 -10.33 -9.51 -7.84
N TYR A 363 -9.23 -10.24 -7.93
CA TYR A 363 -8.06 -10.03 -7.08
C TYR A 363 -7.48 -8.61 -7.22
N ILE A 364 -7.33 -8.12 -8.44
CA ILE A 364 -6.74 -6.81 -8.72
C ILE A 364 -7.61 -5.69 -8.14
N ASN A 365 -8.92 -5.75 -8.35
CA ASN A 365 -9.84 -4.72 -7.87
C ASN A 365 -9.93 -4.72 -6.33
N SER A 366 -9.99 -5.89 -5.71
CA SER A 366 -10.12 -6.01 -4.24
C SER A 366 -8.85 -5.67 -3.47
N HIS A 367 -7.66 -5.94 -4.05
CA HIS A 367 -6.35 -5.71 -3.44
C HIS A 367 -5.59 -4.53 -4.08
N GLY A 368 -6.26 -3.70 -4.89
CA GLY A 368 -5.64 -2.65 -5.69
C GLY A 368 -4.80 -1.66 -4.87
N VAL A 369 -5.26 -1.24 -3.69
CA VAL A 369 -4.47 -0.33 -2.84
C VAL A 369 -3.13 -0.96 -2.45
N GLY A 370 -3.12 -2.22 -2.02
CA GLY A 370 -1.90 -2.93 -1.64
C GLY A 370 -0.94 -3.13 -2.81
N ILE A 371 -1.48 -3.51 -3.98
CA ILE A 371 -0.71 -3.64 -5.22
C ILE A 371 -0.10 -2.29 -5.60
N GLY A 372 -0.90 -1.21 -5.53
CA GLY A 372 -0.47 0.15 -5.82
C GLY A 372 0.67 0.60 -4.90
N ILE A 373 0.53 0.42 -3.58
CA ILE A 373 1.58 0.75 -2.60
C ILE A 373 2.86 -0.04 -2.87
N MET A 374 2.77 -1.34 -3.18
CA MET A 374 3.94 -2.16 -3.47
C MET A 374 4.69 -1.67 -4.73
N LEU A 375 3.95 -1.44 -5.82
CA LEU A 375 4.53 -0.98 -7.08
C LEU A 375 5.14 0.42 -6.94
N GLU A 376 4.43 1.33 -6.27
CA GLU A 376 4.96 2.65 -5.93
C GLU A 376 6.22 2.53 -5.10
N ALA A 377 6.22 1.71 -4.05
CA ALA A 377 7.36 1.50 -3.18
C ALA A 377 8.60 1.00 -3.94
N LEU A 378 8.44 0.07 -4.87
CA LEU A 378 9.55 -0.41 -5.70
C LEU A 378 10.13 0.71 -6.58
N VAL A 379 9.27 1.51 -7.21
CA VAL A 379 9.73 2.62 -8.06
C VAL A 379 10.36 3.73 -7.23
N LEU A 380 9.76 4.09 -6.08
CA LEU A 380 10.32 5.12 -5.20
C LEU A 380 11.67 4.70 -4.59
N SER A 381 11.93 3.41 -4.41
CA SER A 381 13.25 2.92 -3.98
C SER A 381 14.35 3.23 -5.00
N LEU A 382 14.03 3.29 -6.30
CA LEU A 382 14.96 3.74 -7.35
C LEU A 382 15.32 5.22 -7.20
N ILE A 383 14.39 6.07 -6.78
CA ILE A 383 14.63 7.48 -6.49
C ILE A 383 15.69 7.60 -5.38
N ILE A 384 15.54 6.82 -4.33
CA ILE A 384 16.50 6.79 -3.20
C ILE A 384 17.88 6.34 -3.68
N ALA A 385 17.96 5.27 -4.45
CA ALA A 385 19.22 4.77 -5.02
C ALA A 385 19.90 5.82 -5.93
N TYR A 386 19.14 6.48 -6.79
CA TYR A 386 19.63 7.58 -7.63
C TYR A 386 20.18 8.75 -6.78
N ARG A 387 19.45 9.15 -5.73
CA ARG A 387 19.88 10.25 -4.86
C ARG A 387 21.16 9.93 -4.09
N ILE A 388 21.29 8.72 -3.57
CA ILE A 388 22.54 8.26 -2.90
C ILE A 388 23.71 8.38 -3.88
N ARG A 389 23.60 7.82 -5.09
CA ARG A 389 24.64 7.90 -6.12
C ARG A 389 25.02 9.35 -6.47
N THR A 390 24.02 10.24 -6.57
CA THR A 390 24.25 11.66 -6.86
C THR A 390 25.02 12.33 -5.72
N ILE A 391 24.67 12.09 -4.47
CA ILE A 391 25.37 12.64 -3.29
C ILE A 391 26.81 12.13 -3.24
N GLU A 392 27.04 10.84 -3.48
CA GLU A 392 28.38 10.25 -3.51
C GLU A 392 29.24 10.87 -4.62
N SER A 393 28.69 11.02 -5.83
CA SER A 393 29.36 11.68 -6.95
C SER A 393 29.74 13.13 -6.63
N LEU A 394 28.82 13.89 -6.01
CA LEU A 394 29.09 15.27 -5.60
C LEU A 394 30.21 15.36 -4.55
N LYS A 395 30.22 14.43 -3.57
CA LYS A 395 31.29 14.35 -2.56
C LYS A 395 32.65 14.03 -3.20
N ALA A 396 32.68 13.06 -4.12
CA ALA A 396 33.92 12.73 -4.86
C ALA A 396 34.45 13.92 -5.64
N ASN A 397 33.60 14.60 -6.41
CA ASN A 397 33.96 15.80 -7.14
C ASN A 397 34.44 16.92 -6.21
N GLN A 398 33.83 17.09 -5.03
CA GLN A 398 34.24 18.09 -4.04
C GLN A 398 35.67 17.80 -3.52
N ILE A 399 35.99 16.53 -3.26
CA ILE A 399 37.32 16.10 -2.83
C ILE A 399 38.33 16.38 -3.93
N ASP A 400 38.02 16.03 -5.19
CA ASP A 400 38.91 16.29 -6.33
C ASP A 400 39.18 17.79 -6.52
N LEU A 401 38.12 18.62 -6.41
CA LEU A 401 38.26 20.07 -6.45
C LEU A 401 39.13 20.62 -5.30
N GLN A 402 39.00 20.05 -4.10
CA GLN A 402 39.85 20.44 -2.96
C GLN A 402 41.31 20.07 -3.20
N ILE A 403 41.59 18.89 -3.73
CA ILE A 403 42.95 18.45 -4.09
C ILE A 403 43.53 19.40 -5.14
N LEU A 404 42.81 19.69 -6.23
CA LEU A 404 43.24 20.60 -7.28
C LEU A 404 43.47 22.03 -6.77
N ALA A 405 42.64 22.51 -5.84
CA ALA A 405 42.78 23.84 -5.25
C ALA A 405 43.88 23.95 -4.20
N SER A 406 44.33 22.83 -3.63
CA SER A 406 45.32 22.79 -2.53
C SER A 406 46.68 22.28 -2.92
N THR A 407 46.83 21.63 -4.07
CA THR A 407 48.11 21.06 -4.51
C THR A 407 48.68 21.76 -5.76
N ASP A 408 49.97 21.68 -5.92
CA ASP A 408 50.68 22.05 -7.14
C ASP A 408 50.54 20.94 -8.20
N PRO A 409 50.15 21.24 -9.44
CA PRO A 409 49.89 20.21 -10.47
C PRO A 409 51.15 19.42 -10.89
N LEU A 410 52.33 20.02 -10.77
CA LEU A 410 53.61 19.40 -11.17
C LEU A 410 54.14 18.46 -10.08
N THR A 411 54.30 18.99 -8.88
CA THR A 411 54.98 18.30 -7.76
C THR A 411 54.02 17.48 -6.89
N LYS A 412 52.72 17.73 -6.99
CA LYS A 412 51.65 17.16 -6.10
C LYS A 412 51.80 17.56 -4.63
N LEU A 413 52.74 18.42 -4.28
CA LEU A 413 52.85 19.00 -2.95
C LEU A 413 51.74 20.04 -2.71
N PHE A 414 51.54 20.40 -1.45
CA PHE A 414 50.61 21.49 -1.13
C PHE A 414 51.10 22.81 -1.74
N ASN A 415 50.18 23.54 -2.40
CA ASN A 415 50.49 24.83 -2.98
C ASN A 415 50.60 25.95 -1.90
N ARG A 416 51.11 27.12 -2.29
CA ARG A 416 51.24 28.28 -1.40
C ARG A 416 49.94 28.67 -0.68
N ARG A 417 48.80 28.54 -1.35
CA ARG A 417 47.48 28.87 -0.75
C ARG A 417 47.16 27.94 0.40
N HIS A 418 47.31 26.64 0.23
CA HIS A 418 47.12 25.64 1.27
C HIS A 418 48.06 25.84 2.45
N PHE A 419 49.34 26.08 2.16
CA PHE A 419 50.34 26.37 3.19
C PHE A 419 49.94 27.58 4.06
N ASN A 420 49.48 28.68 3.47
CA ASN A 420 49.06 29.87 4.23
C ASN A 420 47.86 29.58 5.14
N ILE A 421 46.85 28.80 4.66
CA ILE A 421 45.70 28.42 5.46
C ILE A 421 46.13 27.52 6.64
N ALA A 422 46.92 26.48 6.37
CA ALA A 422 47.38 25.53 7.38
C ALA A 422 48.31 26.21 8.41
N ALA A 423 49.18 27.10 7.96
CA ALA A 423 50.09 27.86 8.81
C ALA A 423 49.34 28.80 9.77
N ASN A 424 48.30 29.49 9.29
CA ASN A 424 47.44 30.34 10.14
C ASN A 424 46.72 29.52 11.21
N HIS A 425 46.12 28.37 10.86
CA HIS A 425 45.50 27.45 11.81
C HIS A 425 46.51 26.93 12.83
N LEU A 426 47.71 26.58 12.41
CA LEU A 426 48.76 26.10 13.30
C LEU A 426 49.21 27.19 14.25
N LEU A 427 49.40 28.44 13.77
CA LEU A 427 49.79 29.60 14.58
C LEU A 427 48.76 29.91 15.68
N GLU A 428 47.45 29.83 15.34
CA GLU A 428 46.39 29.99 16.38
C GLU A 428 46.46 28.89 17.44
N LYS A 429 46.66 27.63 17.03
CA LYS A 429 46.80 26.50 17.96
C LYS A 429 48.01 26.63 18.85
N ILE A 430 49.13 27.08 18.29
CA ILE A 430 50.40 27.34 19.00
C ILE A 430 50.21 28.46 20.04
N LYS A 431 49.55 29.56 19.68
CA LYS A 431 49.24 30.65 20.61
C LYS A 431 48.45 30.15 21.82
N LEU A 432 47.54 29.23 21.60
CA LEU A 432 46.72 28.65 22.70
C LEU A 432 47.52 27.63 23.53
N SER A 433 48.31 26.76 22.91
CA SER A 433 49.02 25.66 23.58
C SER A 433 50.40 26.05 24.09
N ARG A 434 50.97 27.24 23.71
CA ARG A 434 52.32 27.72 23.99
C ARG A 434 53.43 26.74 23.59
N GLN A 435 53.18 25.87 22.63
CA GLN A 435 54.20 24.94 22.12
C GLN A 435 55.06 25.61 21.05
N PRO A 436 56.39 25.30 21.02
CA PRO A 436 57.25 25.84 19.99
C PRO A 436 56.91 25.28 18.60
N ALA A 437 57.11 26.09 17.57
CA ALA A 437 56.99 25.66 16.18
C ALA A 437 58.22 26.16 15.40
N SER A 438 58.56 25.43 14.33
CA SER A 438 59.65 25.79 13.41
C SER A 438 59.07 25.82 12.00
N ILE A 439 59.65 26.69 11.19
CA ILE A 439 59.41 26.76 9.76
C ILE A 439 60.74 26.55 9.02
N ALA A 440 60.73 25.75 7.96
CA ALA A 440 61.84 25.55 7.06
C ALA A 440 61.48 26.03 5.66
N ILE A 441 62.34 26.71 5.02
CA ILE A 441 62.29 27.12 3.62
C ILE A 441 63.41 26.40 2.88
N ILE A 442 63.04 25.68 1.81
CA ILE A 442 63.97 24.88 1.00
C ILE A 442 63.92 25.41 -0.43
N ASP A 443 65.06 25.61 -1.04
CA ASP A 443 65.20 26.03 -2.43
C ASP A 443 66.24 25.16 -3.15
N ILE A 444 66.14 25.03 -4.48
CA ILE A 444 67.05 24.25 -5.30
C ILE A 444 68.13 25.20 -5.84
N ASP A 445 69.36 25.00 -5.43
CA ASP A 445 70.51 25.80 -5.88
C ASP A 445 70.67 25.74 -7.39
N HIS A 446 70.81 26.89 -8.01
CA HIS A 446 71.05 27.03 -9.46
C HIS A 446 69.92 26.46 -10.35
N PHE A 447 68.66 26.31 -9.86
CA PHE A 447 67.56 25.76 -10.63
C PHE A 447 67.33 26.45 -11.98
N LYS A 448 67.49 27.77 -12.04
CA LYS A 448 67.47 28.54 -13.29
C LYS A 448 68.50 28.04 -14.31
N LYS A 449 69.71 27.72 -13.88
CA LYS A 449 70.78 27.20 -14.75
C LYS A 449 70.41 25.81 -15.29
N ILE A 450 69.76 25.00 -14.53
CA ILE A 450 69.24 23.70 -15.00
C ILE A 450 68.21 23.91 -16.13
N ASN A 451 67.28 24.83 -15.95
CA ASN A 451 66.26 25.14 -16.97
C ASN A 451 66.93 25.72 -18.24
N ASP A 452 67.85 26.67 -18.08
CA ASP A 452 68.52 27.36 -19.22
C ASP A 452 69.38 26.38 -19.99
N THR A 453 70.01 25.40 -19.34
CA THR A 453 70.96 24.46 -19.98
C THR A 453 70.24 23.24 -20.58
N TYR A 454 69.24 22.70 -19.91
CA TYR A 454 68.62 21.40 -20.23
C TYR A 454 67.17 21.50 -20.59
N GLY A 455 66.57 22.69 -20.57
CA GLY A 455 65.15 22.94 -20.86
C GLY A 455 64.25 22.69 -19.71
N HIS A 456 63.02 23.29 -19.76
CA HIS A 456 62.03 23.23 -18.73
C HIS A 456 61.56 21.80 -18.43
N ALA A 457 61.57 20.90 -19.42
CA ALA A 457 61.13 19.50 -19.21
C ALA A 457 62.10 18.76 -18.26
N LEU A 458 63.38 19.06 -18.20
CA LEU A 458 64.29 18.48 -17.23
C LEU A 458 64.18 19.18 -15.87
N GLY A 459 64.00 20.52 -15.87
CA GLY A 459 63.65 21.24 -14.64
C GLY A 459 62.44 20.75 -13.94
N ASP A 460 61.38 20.46 -14.68
CA ASP A 460 60.17 19.86 -14.13
C ASP A 460 60.40 18.47 -13.50
N LYS A 461 61.32 17.67 -14.08
CA LYS A 461 61.77 16.40 -13.49
C LYS A 461 62.59 16.60 -12.22
N ALA A 462 63.38 17.66 -12.13
CA ALA A 462 64.14 17.97 -10.95
C ALA A 462 63.30 18.47 -9.76
N LEU A 463 62.11 19.01 -10.05
CA LEU A 463 61.13 19.42 -9.02
C LEU A 463 60.26 18.27 -8.49
N LYS A 464 60.19 17.16 -9.19
CA LYS A 464 59.44 15.93 -8.77
C LYS A 464 60.30 15.03 -7.91
#